data_a07fee1902570ab209dbc49d6de8f7dd
#
_entry.id   a07fee1902570ab209dbc49d6de8f7dd
#
_cell.length_a   1.000
_cell.length_b   1.000
_cell.length_c   1.000
_cell.angle_alpha   90.00
_cell.angle_beta   90.00
_cell.angle_gamma   90.00
#
_symmetry.space_group_name_H-M   'P 1'
#
loop_
_entity.id
_entity.type
_entity.pdbx_description
1 polymer ?
#
loop_
_entity_poly.entity_id
_entity_poly.type
_entity_poly.pdbx_seq_one_letter_code
_entity_poly.pdbx_strand_id
1 'polypeptide(L)'
;MVVLAASVWLAYAADRWIEGWRLDWRFVRTQRHHFYQRKRSTVAALWLIVFSVNLAVALTTMGVGEIARGLILVAPVLMYLLSHQFLHRTRQWRAPKEVVVAALLTAGITVFVWPVSRPSVLAAGLATFAVVSFVNCALISSWEREVDRAHGQTSLALDSTHAARVIRWLPWMAAVTGAVLITSLERTAIAPIACGVVSAIAMGLVDRMEHRLGWAAARVLADIALLTPVAPLLWKA
;
A
#
# COMPACT_ATOMS: atom_id res chain seq x y z
N MET A 1 13.69 -9.50 2.80
CA MET A 1 12.84 -8.40 3.34
C MET A 1 13.33 -7.03 2.89
N VAL A 2 14.62 -6.69 2.98
CA VAL A 2 15.17 -5.38 2.56
C VAL A 2 14.85 -5.08 1.09
N VAL A 3 15.05 -6.04 0.18
CA VAL A 3 14.77 -5.89 -1.26
C VAL A 3 13.30 -5.50 -1.50
N LEU A 4 12.35 -6.16 -0.83
CA LEU A 4 10.92 -5.85 -0.97
C LEU A 4 10.62 -4.42 -0.48
N ALA A 5 11.09 -4.06 0.71
CA ALA A 5 10.86 -2.74 1.27
C ALA A 5 11.44 -1.62 0.38
N ALA A 6 12.65 -1.81 -0.14
CA ALA A 6 13.27 -0.89 -1.07
C ALA A 6 12.50 -0.81 -2.40
N SER A 7 12.01 -1.94 -2.95
CA SER A 7 11.21 -1.97 -4.18
C SER A 7 9.87 -1.24 -4.02
N VAL A 8 9.19 -1.41 -2.89
CA VAL A 8 7.94 -0.69 -2.57
C VAL A 8 8.22 0.82 -2.48
N TRP A 9 9.30 1.20 -1.79
CA TRP A 9 9.70 2.61 -1.69
C TRP A 9 10.05 3.20 -3.06
N LEU A 10 10.78 2.47 -3.91
CA LEU A 10 11.13 2.89 -5.26
C LEU A 10 9.88 3.14 -6.12
N ALA A 11 8.90 2.23 -6.09
CA ALA A 11 7.64 2.39 -6.81
C ALA A 11 6.85 3.61 -6.31
N TYR A 12 6.74 3.77 -4.98
CA TYR A 12 6.07 4.91 -4.36
C TYR A 12 6.76 6.24 -4.69
N ALA A 13 8.09 6.29 -4.56
CA ALA A 13 8.87 7.51 -4.83
C ALA A 13 8.79 7.89 -6.32
N ALA A 14 8.80 6.92 -7.24
CA ALA A 14 8.62 7.15 -8.67
C ALA A 14 7.24 7.74 -8.98
N ASP A 15 6.16 7.17 -8.41
CA ASP A 15 4.79 7.67 -8.55
C ASP A 15 4.70 9.15 -8.12
N ARG A 16 5.19 9.48 -6.92
CA ARG A 16 5.17 10.84 -6.38
C ARG A 16 6.06 11.82 -7.16
N TRP A 17 7.20 11.35 -7.66
CA TRP A 17 8.11 12.16 -8.45
C TRP A 17 7.50 12.51 -9.82
N ILE A 18 6.90 11.53 -10.51
CA ILE A 18 6.19 11.76 -11.78
C ILE A 18 5.01 12.70 -11.57
N GLU A 19 4.22 12.49 -10.51
CA GLU A 19 3.10 13.37 -10.14
C GLU A 19 3.57 14.81 -9.90
N GLY A 20 4.69 15.01 -9.18
CA GLY A 20 5.29 16.31 -8.94
C GLY A 20 5.73 17.04 -10.23
N TRP A 21 6.06 16.30 -11.30
CA TRP A 21 6.39 16.89 -12.60
C TRP A 21 5.16 17.36 -13.38
N ARG A 22 4.02 16.71 -13.17
CA ARG A 22 2.81 16.92 -13.98
C ARG A 22 1.85 17.93 -13.37
N LEU A 23 1.91 18.12 -12.05
CA LEU A 23 1.05 19.08 -11.36
C LEU A 23 1.61 20.49 -11.56
N ASP A 24 0.76 21.41 -12.03
CA ASP A 24 1.08 22.85 -12.05
C ASP A 24 1.24 23.30 -10.59
N TRP A 25 2.32 24.00 -10.28
CA TRP A 25 2.65 24.55 -8.96
C TRP A 25 1.52 25.37 -8.34
N ARG A 26 0.65 25.97 -9.15
CA ARG A 26 -0.52 26.75 -8.72
C ARG A 26 -1.62 25.88 -8.07
N PHE A 27 -1.66 24.60 -8.39
CA PHE A 27 -2.66 23.66 -7.89
C PHE A 27 -2.14 22.73 -6.79
N VAL A 28 -0.85 22.83 -6.47
CA VAL A 28 -0.23 21.98 -5.43
C VAL A 28 -0.72 22.41 -4.05
N ARG A 29 -1.44 21.51 -3.37
CA ARG A 29 -2.04 21.79 -2.05
C ARG A 29 -1.35 21.09 -0.88
N THR A 30 -0.39 20.20 -1.14
CA THR A 30 0.28 19.46 -0.06
C THR A 30 1.76 19.75 0.00
N GLN A 31 2.30 19.82 1.23
CA GLN A 31 3.74 20.00 1.46
C GLN A 31 4.58 18.91 0.78
N ARG A 32 4.03 17.68 0.70
CA ARG A 32 4.64 16.54 0.03
C ARG A 32 4.90 16.83 -1.45
N HIS A 33 3.91 17.29 -2.20
CA HIS A 33 4.08 17.61 -3.63
C HIS A 33 5.06 18.77 -3.84
N HIS A 34 5.01 19.81 -3.00
CA HIS A 34 5.99 20.88 -3.01
C HIS A 34 7.43 20.37 -2.79
N PHE A 35 7.61 19.42 -1.87
CA PHE A 35 8.91 18.80 -1.64
C PHE A 35 9.43 18.10 -2.89
N TYR A 36 8.62 17.23 -3.53
CA TYR A 36 9.02 16.51 -4.73
C TYR A 36 9.29 17.44 -5.91
N GLN A 37 8.52 18.52 -6.09
CA GLN A 37 8.78 19.53 -7.10
C GLN A 37 10.09 20.29 -6.84
N ARG A 38 10.29 20.77 -5.62
CA ARG A 38 11.47 21.59 -5.28
C ARG A 38 12.77 20.79 -5.26
N LYS A 39 12.72 19.52 -4.84
CA LYS A 39 13.87 18.64 -4.67
C LYS A 39 13.97 17.54 -5.73
N ARG A 40 13.40 17.76 -6.91
CA ARG A 40 13.27 16.74 -7.96
C ARG A 40 14.59 16.07 -8.36
N SER A 41 15.68 16.81 -8.50
CA SER A 41 17.01 16.24 -8.84
C SER A 41 17.61 15.45 -7.68
N THR A 42 17.46 15.93 -6.45
CA THR A 42 17.91 15.22 -5.25
C THR A 42 17.13 13.90 -5.08
N VAL A 43 15.81 13.93 -5.30
CA VAL A 43 14.97 12.71 -5.23
C VAL A 43 15.35 11.73 -6.33
N ALA A 44 15.60 12.20 -7.57
CA ALA A 44 16.06 11.35 -8.67
C ALA A 44 17.41 10.70 -8.37
N ALA A 45 18.38 11.47 -7.85
CA ALA A 45 19.68 10.93 -7.46
C ALA A 45 19.55 9.88 -6.34
N LEU A 46 18.77 10.18 -5.30
CA LEU A 46 18.51 9.21 -4.23
C LEU A 46 17.81 7.96 -4.76
N TRP A 47 16.83 8.12 -5.66
CA TRP A 47 16.14 7.01 -6.28
C TRP A 47 17.10 6.09 -7.05
N LEU A 48 18.02 6.67 -7.85
CA LEU A 48 19.03 5.92 -8.60
C LEU A 48 19.99 5.18 -7.65
N ILE A 49 20.42 5.80 -6.56
CA ILE A 49 21.28 5.16 -5.55
C ILE A 49 20.56 3.97 -4.93
N VAL A 50 19.33 4.18 -4.43
CA VAL A 50 18.55 3.11 -3.80
C VAL A 50 18.24 2.00 -4.82
N PHE A 51 17.92 2.32 -6.06
CA PHE A 51 17.71 1.35 -7.12
C PHE A 51 18.96 0.49 -7.36
N SER A 52 20.13 1.13 -7.52
CA SER A 52 21.40 0.42 -7.76
C SER A 52 21.77 -0.49 -6.59
N VAL A 53 21.64 0.00 -5.36
CA VAL A 53 21.91 -0.80 -4.15
C VAL A 53 20.90 -1.95 -4.05
N ASN A 54 19.61 -1.70 -4.27
CA ASN A 54 18.59 -2.73 -4.21
C ASN A 54 18.80 -3.81 -5.28
N LEU A 55 19.19 -3.41 -6.48
CA LEU A 55 19.53 -4.34 -7.56
C LEU A 55 20.76 -5.19 -7.20
N ALA A 56 21.82 -4.57 -6.69
CA ALA A 56 23.02 -5.28 -6.27
C ALA A 56 22.71 -6.31 -5.15
N VAL A 57 21.93 -5.89 -4.13
CA VAL A 57 21.49 -6.79 -3.06
C VAL A 57 20.62 -7.92 -3.61
N ALA A 58 19.68 -7.63 -4.51
CA ALA A 58 18.85 -8.66 -5.12
C ALA A 58 19.68 -9.69 -5.89
N LEU A 59 20.62 -9.23 -6.72
CA LEU A 59 21.49 -10.11 -7.53
C LEU A 59 22.44 -10.98 -6.68
N THR A 60 22.83 -10.50 -5.49
CA THR A 60 23.76 -11.24 -4.60
C THR A 60 23.06 -12.13 -3.58
N THR A 61 21.78 -11.86 -3.24
CA THR A 61 21.10 -12.57 -2.16
C THR A 61 19.89 -13.40 -2.61
N MET A 62 19.35 -13.14 -3.80
CA MET A 62 18.16 -13.84 -4.30
C MET A 62 18.54 -14.93 -5.32
N GLY A 63 17.79 -16.03 -5.30
CA GLY A 63 17.92 -17.08 -6.30
C GLY A 63 17.30 -16.66 -7.66
N VAL A 64 17.75 -17.30 -8.75
CA VAL A 64 17.27 -17.01 -10.11
C VAL A 64 15.75 -17.06 -10.23
N GLY A 65 15.11 -18.03 -9.55
CA GLY A 65 13.64 -18.15 -9.54
C GLY A 65 12.93 -17.00 -8.84
N GLU A 66 13.52 -16.44 -7.79
CA GLU A 66 12.96 -15.28 -7.07
C GLU A 66 13.11 -14.01 -7.93
N ILE A 67 14.27 -13.84 -8.56
CA ILE A 67 14.52 -12.73 -9.49
C ILE A 67 13.53 -12.80 -10.66
N ALA A 68 13.33 -13.98 -11.28
CA ALA A 68 12.40 -14.15 -12.38
C ALA A 68 10.96 -13.78 -11.98
N ARG A 69 10.50 -14.25 -10.80
CA ARG A 69 9.17 -13.87 -10.27
C ARG A 69 9.07 -12.37 -9.97
N GLY A 70 10.13 -11.77 -9.43
CA GLY A 70 10.21 -10.32 -9.21
C GLY A 70 10.10 -9.53 -10.51
N LEU A 71 10.78 -9.95 -11.56
CA LEU A 71 10.71 -9.32 -12.89
C LEU A 71 9.31 -9.40 -13.51
N ILE A 72 8.59 -10.50 -13.31
CA ILE A 72 7.18 -10.61 -13.75
C ILE A 72 6.32 -9.52 -13.09
N LEU A 73 6.59 -9.17 -11.83
CA LEU A 73 5.85 -8.11 -11.14
C LEU A 73 6.20 -6.70 -11.62
N VAL A 74 7.36 -6.49 -12.22
CA VAL A 74 7.74 -5.17 -12.76
C VAL A 74 6.74 -4.72 -13.82
N ALA A 75 6.27 -5.62 -14.68
CA ALA A 75 5.32 -5.27 -15.74
C ALA A 75 4.00 -4.67 -15.19
N PRO A 76 3.25 -5.33 -14.27
CA PRO A 76 2.03 -4.73 -13.72
C PRO A 76 2.29 -3.48 -12.88
N VAL A 77 3.44 -3.34 -12.21
CA VAL A 77 3.82 -2.10 -11.51
C VAL A 77 4.02 -0.96 -12.52
N LEU A 78 4.74 -1.19 -13.61
CA LEU A 78 4.92 -0.20 -14.66
C LEU A 78 3.60 0.14 -15.35
N MET A 79 2.76 -0.86 -15.65
CA MET A 79 1.42 -0.64 -16.20
C MET A 79 0.56 0.22 -15.26
N TYR A 80 0.61 -0.05 -13.96
CA TYR A 80 -0.07 0.79 -12.97
C TYR A 80 0.44 2.23 -13.01
N LEU A 81 1.76 2.44 -12.90
CA LEU A 81 2.37 3.76 -12.90
C LEU A 81 2.03 4.53 -14.19
N LEU A 82 2.16 3.89 -15.36
CA LEU A 82 1.85 4.50 -16.64
C LEU A 82 0.36 4.78 -16.79
N SER A 83 -0.51 3.83 -16.47
CA SER A 83 -1.95 4.02 -16.58
C SER A 83 -2.46 5.10 -15.62
N HIS A 84 -1.98 5.07 -14.36
CA HIS A 84 -2.36 6.06 -13.37
C HIS A 84 -1.92 7.48 -13.76
N GLN A 85 -0.74 7.61 -14.36
CA GLN A 85 -0.19 8.90 -14.72
C GLN A 85 -0.64 9.43 -16.10
N PHE A 86 -0.90 8.56 -17.07
CA PHE A 86 -1.13 8.98 -18.46
C PHE A 86 -2.54 8.74 -18.99
N LEU A 87 -3.25 7.68 -18.54
CA LEU A 87 -4.54 7.28 -19.09
C LEU A 87 -5.75 7.78 -18.28
N HIS A 88 -5.56 8.29 -17.08
CA HIS A 88 -6.65 8.58 -16.14
C HIS A 88 -7.47 9.84 -16.45
N ARG A 89 -7.27 10.50 -17.60
CA ARG A 89 -8.11 11.61 -18.05
C ARG A 89 -9.39 11.19 -18.77
N THR A 90 -9.51 9.94 -19.22
CA THR A 90 -10.69 9.42 -19.91
C THR A 90 -11.42 8.40 -19.04
N ARG A 91 -12.67 8.67 -18.78
CA ARG A 91 -13.57 8.14 -17.74
C ARG A 91 -13.98 6.65 -17.83
N GLN A 92 -13.49 5.85 -18.75
CA GLN A 92 -14.16 4.59 -19.11
C GLN A 92 -13.57 3.28 -18.60
N TRP A 93 -12.35 3.24 -18.06
CA TRP A 93 -11.74 1.98 -17.56
C TRP A 93 -10.95 2.22 -16.29
N ARG A 94 -11.56 1.96 -15.11
CA ARG A 94 -10.93 2.31 -13.83
C ARG A 94 -11.10 1.21 -12.81
N ALA A 95 -10.10 0.34 -12.72
CA ALA A 95 -9.91 -0.36 -11.46
C ALA A 95 -9.54 0.68 -10.38
N PRO A 96 -10.21 0.69 -9.22
CA PRO A 96 -9.87 1.62 -8.14
C PRO A 96 -8.39 1.46 -7.78
N LYS A 97 -7.67 2.60 -7.70
CA LYS A 97 -6.23 2.59 -7.40
C LYS A 97 -5.91 1.82 -6.11
N GLU A 98 -6.81 1.90 -5.14
CA GLU A 98 -6.71 1.26 -3.82
C GLU A 98 -6.64 -0.27 -3.94
N VAL A 99 -7.45 -0.85 -4.83
CA VAL A 99 -7.46 -2.30 -5.09
C VAL A 99 -6.17 -2.72 -5.80
N VAL A 100 -5.74 -1.95 -6.80
CA VAL A 100 -4.54 -2.28 -7.57
C VAL A 100 -3.29 -2.21 -6.68
N VAL A 101 -3.17 -1.16 -5.85
CA VAL A 101 -2.04 -1.03 -4.92
C VAL A 101 -2.02 -2.18 -3.90
N ALA A 102 -3.16 -2.53 -3.31
CA ALA A 102 -3.24 -3.65 -2.37
C ALA A 102 -2.87 -5.00 -3.04
N ALA A 103 -3.32 -5.21 -4.27
CA ALA A 103 -2.98 -6.41 -5.05
C ALA A 103 -1.48 -6.47 -5.37
N LEU A 104 -0.87 -5.36 -5.80
CA LEU A 104 0.57 -5.28 -6.10
C LEU A 104 1.43 -5.50 -4.85
N LEU A 105 1.05 -4.93 -3.71
CA LEU A 105 1.73 -5.17 -2.44
C LEU A 105 1.66 -6.64 -2.03
N THR A 106 0.49 -7.25 -2.15
CA THR A 106 0.28 -8.67 -1.83
C THR A 106 1.07 -9.58 -2.78
N ALA A 107 1.06 -9.29 -4.09
CA ALA A 107 1.85 -10.01 -5.07
C ALA A 107 3.36 -9.88 -4.79
N GLY A 108 3.83 -8.69 -4.36
CA GLY A 108 5.21 -8.47 -3.95
C GLY A 108 5.65 -9.38 -2.81
N ILE A 109 4.81 -9.56 -1.79
CA ILE A 109 5.09 -10.50 -0.69
C ILE A 109 5.15 -11.94 -1.22
N THR A 110 4.26 -12.31 -2.12
CA THR A 110 4.17 -13.68 -2.65
C THR A 110 5.48 -14.12 -3.30
N VAL A 111 6.21 -13.22 -3.98
CA VAL A 111 7.53 -13.52 -4.59
C VAL A 111 8.50 -14.12 -3.58
N PHE A 112 8.49 -13.62 -2.34
CA PHE A 112 9.45 -14.01 -1.30
C PHE A 112 9.01 -15.21 -0.46
N VAL A 113 7.73 -15.55 -0.47
CA VAL A 113 7.21 -16.65 0.34
C VAL A 113 6.90 -17.92 -0.45
N TRP A 114 7.06 -17.89 -1.77
CA TRP A 114 6.87 -19.04 -2.65
C TRP A 114 8.20 -19.75 -3.00
N PRO A 115 8.26 -21.09 -3.03
CA PRO A 115 7.22 -22.10 -2.73
C PRO A 115 7.07 -22.37 -1.23
N VAL A 116 5.86 -22.64 -0.79
CA VAL A 116 5.51 -22.85 0.63
C VAL A 116 4.98 -24.24 0.88
N SER A 117 5.35 -24.79 2.02
CA SER A 117 4.90 -26.11 2.48
C SER A 117 3.42 -26.18 2.90
N ARG A 118 2.77 -25.03 3.12
CA ARG A 118 1.37 -24.94 3.58
C ARG A 118 0.59 -23.88 2.82
N PRO A 119 0.06 -24.20 1.61
CA PRO A 119 -0.59 -23.23 0.75
C PRO A 119 -1.86 -22.60 1.35
N SER A 120 -2.61 -23.32 2.16
CA SER A 120 -3.84 -22.81 2.82
C SER A 120 -3.52 -21.72 3.83
N VAL A 121 -2.49 -21.92 4.66
CA VAL A 121 -2.06 -20.91 5.65
C VAL A 121 -1.51 -19.67 4.98
N LEU A 122 -0.72 -19.87 3.91
CA LEU A 122 -0.22 -18.76 3.10
C LEU A 122 -1.39 -17.98 2.47
N ALA A 123 -2.34 -18.66 1.85
CA ALA A 123 -3.49 -18.02 1.22
C ALA A 123 -4.29 -17.18 2.22
N ALA A 124 -4.54 -17.71 3.44
CA ALA A 124 -5.21 -16.96 4.51
C ALA A 124 -4.42 -15.70 4.92
N GLY A 125 -3.10 -15.83 5.07
CA GLY A 125 -2.22 -14.70 5.41
C GLY A 125 -2.18 -13.63 4.30
N LEU A 126 -2.05 -14.05 3.05
CA LEU A 126 -2.05 -13.15 1.88
C LEU A 126 -3.41 -12.45 1.71
N ALA A 127 -4.52 -13.18 1.86
CA ALA A 127 -5.86 -12.62 1.80
C ALA A 127 -6.06 -11.56 2.90
N THR A 128 -5.65 -11.87 4.13
CA THR A 128 -5.69 -10.93 5.25
C THR A 128 -4.87 -9.68 4.96
N PHE A 129 -3.63 -9.85 4.47
CA PHE A 129 -2.76 -8.73 4.10
C PHE A 129 -3.35 -7.89 2.98
N ALA A 130 -3.93 -8.52 1.95
CA ALA A 130 -4.60 -7.82 0.85
C ALA A 130 -5.77 -6.96 1.36
N VAL A 131 -6.62 -7.52 2.22
CA VAL A 131 -7.76 -6.80 2.81
C VAL A 131 -7.28 -5.63 3.65
N VAL A 132 -6.31 -5.82 4.53
CA VAL A 132 -5.81 -4.77 5.42
C VAL A 132 -5.11 -3.67 4.63
N SER A 133 -4.32 -4.03 3.60
CA SER A 133 -3.70 -3.07 2.68
C SER A 133 -4.73 -2.27 1.88
N PHE A 134 -5.79 -2.93 1.41
CA PHE A 134 -6.91 -2.26 0.74
C PHE A 134 -7.61 -1.27 1.67
N VAL A 135 -7.92 -1.67 2.91
CA VAL A 135 -8.52 -0.81 3.93
C VAL A 135 -7.66 0.41 4.20
N ASN A 136 -6.33 0.23 4.35
CA ASN A 136 -5.39 1.33 4.51
C ASN A 136 -5.47 2.33 3.35
N CYS A 137 -5.35 1.85 2.11
CA CYS A 137 -5.41 2.68 0.91
C CYS A 137 -6.77 3.41 0.80
N ALA A 138 -7.88 2.74 1.11
CA ALA A 138 -9.21 3.30 1.06
C ALA A 138 -9.42 4.41 2.11
N LEU A 139 -8.94 4.22 3.35
CA LEU A 139 -8.98 5.25 4.38
C LEU A 139 -8.16 6.48 3.99
N ILE A 140 -6.92 6.29 3.52
CA ILE A 140 -6.06 7.39 3.04
C ILE A 140 -6.77 8.17 1.94
N SER A 141 -7.39 7.49 0.96
CA SER A 141 -8.15 8.15 -0.11
C SER A 141 -9.36 8.92 0.42
N SER A 142 -10.00 8.45 1.50
CA SER A 142 -11.10 9.14 2.17
C SER A 142 -10.64 10.43 2.84
N TRP A 143 -9.49 10.42 3.50
CA TRP A 143 -8.93 11.61 4.16
C TRP A 143 -8.35 12.63 3.16
N GLU A 144 -7.82 12.16 2.03
CA GLU A 144 -7.25 13.01 0.97
C GLU A 144 -8.27 13.39 -0.13
N ARG A 145 -9.56 13.13 0.07
CA ARG A 145 -10.63 13.32 -0.93
C ARG A 145 -10.61 14.71 -1.58
N GLU A 146 -10.41 15.77 -0.79
CA GLU A 146 -10.38 17.14 -1.31
C GLU A 146 -9.10 17.41 -2.11
N VAL A 147 -7.98 16.83 -1.70
CA VAL A 147 -6.70 16.91 -2.40
C VAL A 147 -6.79 16.16 -3.73
N ASP A 148 -7.29 14.93 -3.72
CA ASP A 148 -7.51 14.12 -4.92
C ASP A 148 -8.41 14.84 -5.93
N ARG A 149 -9.51 15.45 -5.45
CA ARG A 149 -10.40 16.26 -6.30
C ARG A 149 -9.69 17.47 -6.90
N ALA A 150 -8.91 18.19 -6.11
CA ALA A 150 -8.18 19.38 -6.57
C ALA A 150 -7.10 19.04 -7.59
N HIS A 151 -6.51 17.85 -7.50
CA HIS A 151 -5.48 17.35 -8.42
C HIS A 151 -6.06 16.61 -9.63
N GLY A 152 -7.40 16.49 -9.74
CA GLY A 152 -8.07 15.76 -10.82
C GLY A 152 -7.80 14.24 -10.77
N GLN A 153 -7.42 13.72 -9.61
CA GLN A 153 -7.21 12.30 -9.38
C GLN A 153 -8.52 11.58 -9.14
N THR A 154 -8.54 10.28 -9.40
CA THR A 154 -9.68 9.42 -9.11
C THR A 154 -9.37 8.55 -7.91
N SER A 155 -10.35 8.41 -7.03
CA SER A 155 -10.28 7.52 -5.86
C SER A 155 -11.67 6.99 -5.53
N LEU A 156 -11.72 5.84 -4.85
CA LEU A 156 -12.98 5.26 -4.37
C LEU A 156 -13.82 6.26 -3.57
N ALA A 157 -13.16 7.09 -2.77
CA ALA A 157 -13.84 8.10 -1.96
C ALA A 157 -14.50 9.22 -2.79
N LEU A 158 -14.08 9.41 -4.05
CA LEU A 158 -14.63 10.42 -4.96
C LEU A 158 -15.84 9.92 -5.76
N ASP A 159 -16.02 8.60 -5.89
CA ASP A 159 -17.07 8.01 -6.71
C ASP A 159 -18.47 8.38 -6.18
N SER A 160 -18.64 8.43 -4.87
CA SER A 160 -19.87 8.90 -4.25
C SER A 160 -19.68 9.29 -2.78
N THR A 161 -20.62 10.07 -2.24
CA THR A 161 -20.70 10.34 -0.79
C THR A 161 -20.99 9.07 0.01
N HIS A 162 -21.67 8.10 -0.61
CA HIS A 162 -21.94 6.79 -0.03
C HIS A 162 -20.65 5.98 0.13
N ALA A 163 -19.77 5.97 -0.89
CA ALA A 163 -18.48 5.27 -0.84
C ALA A 163 -17.61 5.78 0.32
N ALA A 164 -17.49 7.09 0.50
CA ALA A 164 -16.74 7.66 1.61
C ALA A 164 -17.29 7.24 2.99
N ARG A 165 -18.61 7.05 3.11
CA ARG A 165 -19.24 6.57 4.36
C ARG A 165 -18.96 5.07 4.58
N VAL A 166 -19.06 4.27 3.54
CA VAL A 166 -18.77 2.82 3.61
C VAL A 166 -17.31 2.57 3.95
N ILE A 167 -16.38 3.34 3.38
CA ILE A 167 -14.94 3.21 3.66
C ILE A 167 -14.63 3.29 5.18
N ARG A 168 -15.31 4.16 5.92
CA ARG A 168 -15.12 4.28 7.39
C ARG A 168 -15.56 3.04 8.17
N TRP A 169 -16.40 2.18 7.59
CA TRP A 169 -16.80 0.91 8.20
C TRP A 169 -15.88 -0.25 7.84
N LEU A 170 -15.10 -0.14 6.75
CA LEU A 170 -14.22 -1.22 6.27
C LEU A 170 -13.29 -1.78 7.35
N PRO A 171 -12.58 -0.97 8.16
CA PRO A 171 -11.68 -1.51 9.19
C PRO A 171 -12.43 -2.34 10.23
N TRP A 172 -13.63 -1.92 10.63
CA TRP A 172 -14.44 -2.66 11.59
C TRP A 172 -14.99 -3.95 11.00
N MET A 173 -15.42 -3.92 9.76
CA MET A 173 -15.85 -5.12 9.02
C MET A 173 -14.69 -6.11 8.88
N ALA A 174 -13.50 -5.65 8.51
CA ALA A 174 -12.31 -6.49 8.42
C ALA A 174 -11.92 -7.09 9.77
N ALA A 175 -12.00 -6.30 10.85
CA ALA A 175 -11.72 -6.80 12.21
C ALA A 175 -12.72 -7.87 12.66
N VAL A 176 -14.01 -7.64 12.47
CA VAL A 176 -15.06 -8.62 12.82
C VAL A 176 -14.93 -9.90 12.00
N THR A 177 -14.76 -9.76 10.67
CA THR A 177 -14.58 -10.93 9.78
C THR A 177 -13.34 -11.72 10.17
N GLY A 178 -12.21 -11.05 10.42
CA GLY A 178 -10.99 -11.70 10.87
C GLY A 178 -11.15 -12.41 12.22
N ALA A 179 -11.82 -11.77 13.18
CA ALA A 179 -12.11 -12.39 14.49
C ALA A 179 -12.99 -13.64 14.37
N VAL A 180 -14.00 -13.61 13.49
CA VAL A 180 -14.83 -14.81 13.21
C VAL A 180 -14.01 -15.91 12.53
N LEU A 181 -13.16 -15.57 11.57
CA LEU A 181 -12.31 -16.54 10.88
C LEU A 181 -11.32 -17.24 11.83
N ILE A 182 -10.82 -16.56 12.86
CA ILE A 182 -9.93 -17.16 13.88
C ILE A 182 -10.61 -18.34 14.56
N THR A 183 -11.93 -18.32 14.77
CA THR A 183 -12.65 -19.40 15.47
C THR A 183 -12.83 -20.65 14.60
N SER A 184 -12.71 -20.53 13.28
CA SER A 184 -13.01 -21.62 12.32
C SER A 184 -11.77 -22.17 11.60
N LEU A 185 -10.58 -21.57 11.79
CA LEU A 185 -9.37 -21.94 11.07
C LEU A 185 -8.36 -22.71 11.95
N GLU A 186 -7.43 -23.39 11.28
CA GLU A 186 -6.33 -24.08 11.92
C GLU A 186 -5.45 -23.13 12.75
N ARG A 187 -4.91 -23.63 13.87
CA ARG A 187 -4.06 -22.84 14.79
C ARG A 187 -2.89 -22.12 14.11
N THR A 188 -2.36 -22.69 13.04
CA THR A 188 -1.22 -22.13 12.28
C THR A 188 -1.60 -20.87 11.51
N ALA A 189 -2.86 -20.69 11.12
CA ALA A 189 -3.36 -19.51 10.41
C ALA A 189 -3.79 -18.37 11.36
N ILE A 190 -3.90 -18.64 12.66
CA ILE A 190 -4.40 -17.67 13.65
C ILE A 190 -3.49 -16.43 13.72
N ALA A 191 -2.18 -16.61 13.79
CA ALA A 191 -1.25 -15.51 14.01
C ALA A 191 -1.32 -14.40 12.90
N PRO A 192 -1.25 -14.72 11.60
CA PRO A 192 -1.36 -13.69 10.55
C PRO A 192 -2.74 -13.02 10.55
N ILE A 193 -3.81 -13.76 10.81
CA ILE A 193 -5.17 -13.18 10.86
C ILE A 193 -5.33 -12.29 12.10
N ALA A 194 -4.83 -12.70 13.26
CA ALA A 194 -4.84 -11.89 14.48
C ALA A 194 -4.08 -10.57 14.29
N CYS A 195 -2.91 -10.60 13.64
CA CYS A 195 -2.19 -9.38 13.25
C CYS A 195 -3.05 -8.49 12.36
N GLY A 196 -3.75 -9.07 11.37
CA GLY A 196 -4.66 -8.31 10.50
C GLY A 196 -5.83 -7.69 11.27
N VAL A 197 -6.40 -8.41 12.23
CA VAL A 197 -7.47 -7.88 13.13
C VAL A 197 -6.95 -6.68 13.92
N VAL A 198 -5.76 -6.79 14.52
CA VAL A 198 -5.15 -5.71 15.29
C VAL A 198 -4.87 -4.50 14.38
N SER A 199 -4.32 -4.72 13.17
CA SER A 199 -4.14 -3.67 12.18
C SER A 199 -5.45 -2.97 11.83
N ALA A 200 -6.51 -3.74 11.57
CA ALA A 200 -7.82 -3.20 11.20
C ALA A 200 -8.43 -2.37 12.34
N ILE A 201 -8.36 -2.86 13.58
CA ILE A 201 -8.81 -2.10 14.77
C ILE A 201 -8.01 -0.81 14.92
N ALA A 202 -6.67 -0.87 14.81
CA ALA A 202 -5.82 0.30 14.92
C ALA A 202 -6.18 1.37 13.86
N MET A 203 -6.37 0.96 12.59
CA MET A 203 -6.82 1.86 11.52
C MET A 203 -8.20 2.46 11.78
N GLY A 204 -9.15 1.66 12.32
CA GLY A 204 -10.47 2.17 12.69
C GLY A 204 -10.42 3.20 13.82
N LEU A 205 -9.49 3.04 14.77
CA LEU A 205 -9.25 4.04 15.83
C LEU A 205 -8.61 5.31 15.27
N VAL A 206 -7.63 5.16 14.36
CA VAL A 206 -7.00 6.30 13.67
C VAL A 206 -8.05 7.10 12.89
N ASP A 207 -8.95 6.43 12.15
CA ASP A 207 -10.03 7.10 11.41
C ASP A 207 -10.95 7.91 12.33
N ARG A 208 -11.30 7.39 13.51
CA ARG A 208 -12.09 8.13 14.50
C ARG A 208 -11.38 9.35 15.08
N MET A 209 -10.05 9.31 15.12
CA MET A 209 -9.22 10.40 15.66
C MET A 209 -8.70 11.34 14.57
N GLU A 210 -8.94 11.05 13.29
CA GLU A 210 -8.39 11.81 12.15
C GLU A 210 -8.64 13.32 12.28
N HIS A 211 -9.84 13.72 12.68
CA HIS A 211 -10.21 15.13 12.86
C HIS A 211 -9.39 15.86 13.95
N ARG A 212 -8.77 15.12 14.89
CA ARG A 212 -7.87 15.70 15.93
C ARG A 212 -6.41 15.63 15.51
N LEU A 213 -6.02 14.56 14.82
CA LEU A 213 -4.65 14.30 14.40
C LEU A 213 -4.27 15.09 13.14
N GLY A 214 -5.26 15.36 12.29
CA GLY A 214 -5.06 15.81 10.93
C GLY A 214 -4.67 14.66 9.98
N TRP A 215 -5.07 14.79 8.72
CA TRP A 215 -4.92 13.75 7.68
C TRP A 215 -3.47 13.27 7.47
N ALA A 216 -2.47 14.15 7.66
CA ALA A 216 -1.06 13.79 7.48
C ALA A 216 -0.57 12.82 8.57
N ALA A 217 -0.89 13.09 9.84
CA ALA A 217 -0.55 12.20 10.94
C ALA A 217 -1.39 10.91 10.91
N ALA A 218 -2.68 11.01 10.56
CA ALA A 218 -3.54 9.85 10.42
C ALA A 218 -2.98 8.84 9.38
N ARG A 219 -2.47 9.33 8.24
CA ARG A 219 -1.82 8.47 7.24
C ARG A 219 -0.62 7.72 7.81
N VAL A 220 0.31 8.43 8.46
CA VAL A 220 1.50 7.80 9.05
C VAL A 220 1.12 6.75 10.08
N LEU A 221 0.13 7.02 10.92
CA LEU A 221 -0.36 6.06 11.90
C LEU A 221 -1.05 4.85 11.27
N ALA A 222 -1.79 5.05 10.17
CA ALA A 222 -2.38 3.95 9.42
C ALA A 222 -1.32 3.06 8.76
N ASP A 223 -0.25 3.66 8.20
CA ASP A 223 0.88 2.90 7.66
C ASP A 223 1.63 2.14 8.77
N ILE A 224 1.79 2.73 9.96
CA ILE A 224 2.37 2.06 11.14
C ILE A 224 1.46 0.88 11.58
N ALA A 225 0.15 1.03 11.51
CA ALA A 225 -0.78 -0.05 11.84
C ALA A 225 -0.60 -1.29 10.95
N LEU A 226 -0.07 -1.17 9.74
CA LEU A 226 0.30 -2.30 8.89
C LEU A 226 1.52 -3.08 9.38
N LEU A 227 2.31 -2.53 10.30
CA LEU A 227 3.51 -3.18 10.83
C LEU A 227 3.24 -4.15 11.98
N THR A 228 1.98 -4.39 12.35
CA THR A 228 1.63 -5.33 13.45
C THR A 228 2.23 -6.73 13.27
N PRO A 229 2.43 -7.29 12.05
CA PRO A 229 3.08 -8.59 11.89
C PRO A 229 4.56 -8.61 12.31
N VAL A 230 5.19 -7.44 12.48
CA VAL A 230 6.58 -7.32 12.94
C VAL A 230 6.66 -7.58 14.46
N ALA A 231 5.63 -7.25 15.23
CA ALA A 231 5.62 -7.39 16.67
C ALA A 231 5.93 -8.83 17.17
N PRO A 232 5.32 -9.90 16.61
CA PRO A 232 5.67 -11.27 16.98
C PRO A 232 7.10 -11.68 16.63
N LEU A 233 7.71 -11.05 15.61
CA LEU A 233 9.09 -11.32 15.23
C LEU A 233 10.08 -10.72 16.23
N LEU A 234 9.78 -9.53 16.75
CA LEU A 234 10.58 -8.87 17.79
C LEU A 234 10.48 -9.58 19.15
N TRP A 235 9.36 -10.26 19.40
CA TRP A 235 9.18 -11.01 20.66
C TRP A 235 9.94 -12.32 20.70
N LYS A 236 10.29 -12.89 19.54
CA LYS A 236 11.03 -14.17 19.42
C LYS A 236 12.55 -13.99 19.30
N ALA A 237 13.02 -12.76 19.15
CA ALA A 237 14.44 -12.40 19.10
C ALA A 237 14.97 -12.09 20.50
#